data_92530af40a668ec6f8d8406cc9b0dac1
#
_entry.id   92530af40a668ec6f8d8406cc9b0dac1
#
_cell.length_a   1.000
_cell.length_b   1.000
_cell.length_c   1.000
_cell.angle_alpha   90.00
_cell.angle_beta   90.00
_cell.angle_gamma   90.00
#
_symmetry.space_group_name_H-M   'P 1'
#
loop_
_entity.id
_entity.type
_entity.pdbx_description
1 polymer ?
#
loop_
_entity_poly.entity_id
_entity_poly.type
_entity_poly.pdbx_seq_one_letter_code
_entity_poly.pdbx_strand_id
1 'polypeptide(L)'
;DREAFKAKLLEVRPDRKERYYWIAAGQVFRFVHEAKNGDLVIYPSKRDRRIHIGEIAGPYQYDTKPEPGYPQHRAVKWLKSFPRTKFSQGALYETGSAMSFFQVKNYADEFLAALSGQETAPAPAKQDESISYVAEDIEQNTRDFILKTLAQELKGHALAEFIAHLLAAMGYRTRLSPEGPDGGIDIIAHKDELGFEPPIIKVQVKSTEGS
;
A
#
# COMPACT_ATOMS: atom_id res chain seq x y z
N ASP A 1 10.59 -14.73 27.40
CA ASP A 1 9.29 -14.05 27.56
C ASP A 1 9.41 -12.59 27.12
N ARG A 2 8.33 -11.83 27.12
CA ARG A 2 8.30 -10.42 26.65
C ARG A 2 9.12 -9.51 27.58
N GLU A 3 9.16 -9.80 28.86
CA GLU A 3 9.92 -9.01 29.84
C GLU A 3 11.43 -9.11 29.61
N ALA A 4 11.94 -10.29 29.23
CA ALA A 4 13.34 -10.48 28.87
C ALA A 4 13.73 -9.64 27.65
N PHE A 5 12.87 -9.58 26.61
CA PHE A 5 13.08 -8.71 25.46
C PHE A 5 13.08 -7.23 25.84
N LYS A 6 12.15 -6.80 26.71
CA LYS A 6 12.09 -5.44 27.21
C LYS A 6 13.36 -5.07 27.96
N ALA A 7 13.81 -5.93 28.90
CA ALA A 7 15.03 -5.70 29.67
C ALA A 7 16.27 -5.54 28.77
N LYS A 8 16.39 -6.41 27.75
CA LYS A 8 17.49 -6.33 26.79
C LYS A 8 17.45 -5.09 25.92
N LEU A 9 16.25 -4.66 25.49
CA LEU A 9 16.09 -3.41 24.74
C LEU A 9 16.44 -2.17 25.56
N LEU A 10 16.13 -2.16 26.86
CA LEU A 10 16.50 -1.10 27.81
C LEU A 10 18.03 -0.99 27.94
N GLU A 11 18.71 -2.12 28.03
CA GLU A 11 20.17 -2.17 28.09
C GLU A 11 20.83 -1.63 26.81
N VAL A 12 20.30 -2.01 25.62
CA VAL A 12 20.91 -1.66 24.33
C VAL A 12 20.54 -0.25 23.86
N ARG A 13 19.35 0.26 24.26
CA ARG A 13 18.83 1.56 23.85
C ARG A 13 18.20 2.33 25.01
N PRO A 14 18.99 2.79 25.99
CA PRO A 14 18.47 3.42 27.21
C PRO A 14 17.82 4.80 26.99
N ASP A 15 18.01 5.39 25.80
CA ASP A 15 17.58 6.73 25.42
C ASP A 15 16.12 6.82 24.97
N ARG A 16 15.40 5.70 24.91
CA ARG A 16 14.03 5.65 24.38
C ARG A 16 12.99 5.84 25.49
N LYS A 17 11.78 6.31 25.09
CA LYS A 17 10.64 6.42 26.01
C LYS A 17 10.14 5.04 26.44
N GLU A 18 9.61 4.90 27.64
CA GLU A 18 9.13 3.63 28.20
C GLU A 18 8.17 2.88 27.27
N ARG A 19 7.25 3.59 26.61
CA ARG A 19 6.31 3.02 25.64
C ARG A 19 6.99 2.29 24.46
N TYR A 20 8.17 2.78 24.03
CA TYR A 20 8.95 2.14 22.96
C TYR A 20 9.33 0.71 23.32
N TYR A 21 9.77 0.47 24.56
CA TYR A 21 10.24 -0.87 24.96
C TYR A 21 9.11 -1.89 24.97
N TRP A 22 7.90 -1.50 25.42
CA TRP A 22 6.73 -2.36 25.39
C TRP A 22 6.31 -2.74 23.98
N ILE A 23 6.27 -1.78 23.08
CA ILE A 23 5.90 -1.98 21.68
C ILE A 23 6.95 -2.84 20.98
N ALA A 24 8.22 -2.48 21.04
CA ALA A 24 9.31 -3.18 20.38
C ALA A 24 9.49 -4.61 20.91
N ALA A 25 9.44 -4.80 22.24
CA ALA A 25 9.50 -6.14 22.84
C ALA A 25 8.33 -7.03 22.37
N GLY A 26 7.12 -6.47 22.30
CA GLY A 26 5.95 -7.18 21.81
C GLY A 26 6.07 -7.58 20.33
N GLN A 27 6.59 -6.71 19.47
CA GLN A 27 6.83 -7.02 18.05
C GLN A 27 7.86 -8.14 17.86
N VAL A 28 9.02 -8.01 18.53
CA VAL A 28 10.08 -9.03 18.46
C VAL A 28 9.58 -10.36 19.02
N PHE A 29 8.88 -10.35 20.14
CA PHE A 29 8.32 -11.57 20.74
C PHE A 29 7.35 -12.29 19.80
N ARG A 30 6.42 -11.55 19.16
CA ARG A 30 5.49 -12.12 18.18
C ARG A 30 6.24 -12.72 16.99
N PHE A 31 7.22 -12.00 16.45
CA PHE A 31 8.00 -12.45 15.30
C PHE A 31 8.79 -13.73 15.61
N VAL A 32 9.36 -13.82 16.80
CA VAL A 32 10.21 -14.97 17.20
C VAL A 32 9.38 -16.17 17.67
N HIS A 33 8.34 -15.93 18.48
CA HIS A 33 7.69 -17.00 19.23
C HIS A 33 6.23 -17.26 18.86
N GLU A 34 5.48 -16.24 18.44
CA GLU A 34 4.05 -16.39 18.16
C GLU A 34 3.80 -16.76 16.69
N ALA A 35 4.54 -16.18 15.76
CA ALA A 35 4.42 -16.48 14.33
C ALA A 35 4.85 -17.91 14.03
N LYS A 36 4.03 -18.65 13.29
CA LYS A 36 4.21 -20.09 12.98
C LYS A 36 4.22 -20.34 11.47
N ASN A 37 4.75 -21.49 11.08
CA ASN A 37 4.62 -21.96 9.72
C ASN A 37 3.14 -22.16 9.38
N GLY A 38 2.74 -21.71 8.20
CA GLY A 38 1.35 -21.70 7.75
C GLY A 38 0.59 -20.40 8.08
N ASP A 39 1.11 -19.53 8.94
CA ASP A 39 0.48 -18.24 9.18
C ASP A 39 0.57 -17.36 7.93
N LEU A 40 -0.53 -16.67 7.63
CA LEU A 40 -0.55 -15.72 6.52
C LEU A 40 0.11 -14.40 6.91
N VAL A 41 0.89 -13.86 5.99
CA VAL A 41 1.57 -12.57 6.11
C VAL A 41 1.00 -11.60 5.09
N ILE A 42 0.61 -10.42 5.56
CA ILE A 42 0.17 -9.31 4.72
C ILE A 42 1.28 -8.26 4.74
N TYR A 43 1.82 -7.94 3.56
CA TYR A 43 2.86 -6.94 3.39
C TYR A 43 2.38 -5.78 2.52
N PRO A 44 2.05 -4.62 3.12
CA PRO A 44 1.71 -3.41 2.38
C PRO A 44 3.00 -2.75 1.86
N SER A 45 3.34 -3.05 0.63
CA SER A 45 4.56 -2.53 0.00
C SER A 45 4.40 -1.06 -0.39
N LYS A 46 5.31 -0.21 0.10
CA LYS A 46 5.40 1.21 -0.29
C LYS A 46 6.06 1.36 -1.67
N ARG A 47 6.90 0.41 -2.07
CA ARG A 47 7.70 0.48 -3.29
C ARG A 47 6.84 0.35 -4.56
N ASP A 48 6.03 -0.69 -4.64
CA ASP A 48 5.16 -1.00 -5.78
C ASP A 48 3.68 -0.70 -5.53
N ARG A 49 3.35 -0.19 -4.31
CA ARG A 49 2.00 0.20 -3.89
C ARG A 49 0.99 -0.94 -3.95
N ARG A 50 1.44 -2.15 -3.69
CA ARG A 50 0.62 -3.36 -3.68
C ARG A 50 0.55 -3.96 -2.28
N ILE A 51 -0.48 -4.77 -2.08
CA ILE A 51 -0.60 -5.65 -0.91
C ILE A 51 -0.15 -7.03 -1.35
N HIS A 52 0.93 -7.51 -0.76
CA HIS A 52 1.40 -8.87 -0.99
C HIS A 52 0.92 -9.76 0.14
N ILE A 53 0.35 -10.91 -0.21
CA ILE A 53 -0.07 -11.92 0.75
C ILE A 53 0.79 -13.16 0.54
N GLY A 54 1.38 -13.64 1.61
CA GLY A 54 2.23 -14.82 1.64
C GLY A 54 1.94 -15.69 2.84
N GLU A 55 2.64 -16.80 2.93
CA GLU A 55 2.56 -17.78 4.02
C GLU A 55 3.97 -17.98 4.60
N ILE A 56 4.09 -18.02 5.92
CA ILE A 56 5.34 -18.34 6.59
C ILE A 56 5.72 -19.78 6.25
N ALA A 57 6.85 -19.95 5.59
CA ALA A 57 7.31 -21.24 5.04
C ALA A 57 8.50 -21.84 5.80
N GLY A 58 8.95 -21.22 6.90
CA GLY A 58 10.11 -21.70 7.65
C GLY A 58 10.17 -21.19 9.09
N PRO A 59 11.04 -21.81 9.90
CA PRO A 59 11.24 -21.38 11.28
C PRO A 59 11.89 -20.00 11.34
N TYR A 60 11.86 -19.39 12.51
CA TYR A 60 12.66 -18.21 12.81
C TYR A 60 14.15 -18.52 12.68
N GLN A 61 14.89 -17.61 12.05
CA GLN A 61 16.33 -17.67 11.89
C GLN A 61 16.96 -16.35 12.33
N TYR A 62 18.12 -16.45 12.97
CA TYR A 62 18.94 -15.31 13.34
C TYR A 62 20.26 -15.36 12.59
N ASP A 63 20.52 -14.37 11.75
CA ASP A 63 21.79 -14.25 11.03
C ASP A 63 22.74 -13.33 11.80
N THR A 64 23.95 -13.81 12.11
CA THR A 64 24.98 -13.06 12.80
C THR A 64 25.75 -12.11 11.89
N LYS A 65 25.66 -12.30 10.57
CA LYS A 65 26.29 -11.46 9.53
C LYS A 65 25.27 -11.02 8.49
N PRO A 66 24.25 -10.25 8.90
CA PRO A 66 23.15 -9.93 8.00
C PRO A 66 23.58 -8.92 6.93
N GLU A 67 23.24 -9.20 5.67
CA GLU A 67 23.21 -8.20 4.61
C GLU A 67 21.77 -8.14 4.09
N PRO A 68 21.13 -6.97 4.14
CA PRO A 68 21.57 -5.59 4.41
C PRO A 68 21.42 -5.11 5.86
N GLY A 69 21.69 -5.91 6.89
CA GLY A 69 21.66 -5.48 8.29
C GLY A 69 20.42 -5.86 9.08
N TYR A 70 19.62 -6.78 8.58
CA TYR A 70 18.41 -7.31 9.24
C TYR A 70 18.64 -8.74 9.75
N PRO A 71 19.04 -8.95 11.02
CA PRO A 71 19.46 -10.25 11.51
C PRO A 71 18.34 -11.27 11.72
N GLN A 72 17.10 -10.81 11.78
CA GLN A 72 15.94 -11.65 12.11
C GLN A 72 15.17 -11.99 10.86
N HIS A 73 15.08 -13.27 10.53
CA HIS A 73 14.48 -13.74 9.29
C HIS A 73 13.42 -14.82 9.52
N ARG A 74 12.41 -14.82 8.64
CA ARG A 74 11.52 -15.95 8.39
C ARG A 74 11.30 -16.07 6.90
N ALA A 75 11.36 -17.28 6.38
CA ALA A 75 11.02 -17.54 4.99
C ALA A 75 9.53 -17.33 4.77
N VAL A 76 9.16 -16.65 3.70
CA VAL A 76 7.78 -16.41 3.28
C VAL A 76 7.62 -16.87 1.83
N LYS A 77 6.64 -17.72 1.59
CA LYS A 77 6.19 -18.07 0.25
C LYS A 77 5.09 -17.08 -0.15
N TRP A 78 5.41 -16.18 -1.08
CA TRP A 78 4.44 -15.22 -1.61
C TRP A 78 3.40 -15.94 -2.47
N LEU A 79 2.12 -15.73 -2.18
CA LEU A 79 0.98 -16.39 -2.82
C LEU A 79 0.36 -15.51 -3.90
N LYS A 80 -0.06 -14.30 -3.52
CA LYS A 80 -0.70 -13.35 -4.43
C LYS A 80 -0.33 -11.91 -4.09
N SER A 81 -0.48 -11.04 -5.09
CA SER A 81 -0.28 -9.60 -4.97
C SER A 81 -1.47 -8.86 -5.54
N PHE A 82 -1.98 -7.89 -4.81
CA PHE A 82 -3.20 -7.16 -5.14
C PHE A 82 -2.95 -5.66 -5.21
N PRO A 83 -3.68 -4.91 -6.06
CA PRO A 83 -3.69 -3.47 -5.98
C PRO A 83 -4.35 -3.03 -4.65
N ARG A 84 -3.87 -1.94 -4.05
CA ARG A 84 -4.44 -1.40 -2.79
C ARG A 84 -5.92 -1.04 -2.92
N THR A 85 -6.35 -0.63 -4.11
CA THR A 85 -7.75 -0.28 -4.41
C THR A 85 -8.73 -1.43 -4.22
N LYS A 86 -8.26 -2.68 -4.19
CA LYS A 86 -9.09 -3.86 -3.92
C LYS A 86 -9.61 -3.91 -2.48
N PHE A 87 -8.95 -3.24 -1.55
CA PHE A 87 -9.24 -3.32 -0.13
C PHE A 87 -9.98 -2.07 0.37
N SER A 88 -10.80 -2.26 1.42
CA SER A 88 -11.47 -1.15 2.09
C SER A 88 -10.45 -0.20 2.74
N GLN A 89 -10.87 1.04 2.98
CA GLN A 89 -10.03 2.01 3.67
C GLN A 89 -9.65 1.54 5.08
N GLY A 90 -10.58 0.86 5.78
CA GLY A 90 -10.32 0.30 7.11
C GLY A 90 -9.23 -0.78 7.10
N ALA A 91 -9.27 -1.70 6.12
CA ALA A 91 -8.22 -2.72 5.95
C ALA A 91 -6.84 -2.10 5.66
N LEU A 92 -6.81 -1.04 4.83
CA LEU A 92 -5.59 -0.30 4.53
C LEU A 92 -5.06 0.47 5.75
N TYR A 93 -5.94 1.05 6.57
CA TYR A 93 -5.55 1.70 7.82
C TYR A 93 -4.99 0.71 8.83
N GLU A 94 -5.65 -0.44 9.04
CA GLU A 94 -5.15 -1.45 9.97
C GLU A 94 -3.76 -1.94 9.56
N THR A 95 -3.55 -2.25 8.28
CA THR A 95 -2.25 -2.73 7.78
C THR A 95 -1.20 -1.64 7.64
N GLY A 96 -1.59 -0.38 7.53
CA GLY A 96 -0.71 0.79 7.49
C GLY A 96 -0.28 1.28 8.87
N SER A 97 -0.60 0.58 9.96
CA SER A 97 -0.25 1.02 11.31
C SER A 97 1.26 1.18 11.50
N ALA A 98 1.66 2.07 12.42
CA ALA A 98 3.06 2.33 12.75
C ALA A 98 3.80 1.13 13.37
N MET A 99 3.10 0.04 13.65
CA MET A 99 3.70 -1.20 14.17
C MET A 99 4.27 -2.04 13.03
N SER A 100 5.54 -2.42 13.14
CA SER A 100 6.22 -3.19 12.10
C SER A 100 5.75 -4.65 12.00
N PHE A 101 5.26 -5.24 13.10
CA PHE A 101 4.78 -6.61 13.11
C PHE A 101 3.66 -6.79 14.15
N PHE A 102 2.46 -7.11 13.69
CA PHE A 102 1.26 -7.25 14.51
C PHE A 102 0.26 -8.20 13.85
N GLN A 103 -0.75 -8.60 14.59
CA GLN A 103 -1.83 -9.44 14.09
C GLN A 103 -2.97 -8.56 13.55
N VAL A 104 -3.34 -8.75 12.29
CA VAL A 104 -4.54 -8.16 11.70
C VAL A 104 -5.76 -8.85 12.30
N LYS A 105 -6.69 -8.09 12.86
CA LYS A 105 -7.85 -8.62 13.61
C LYS A 105 -9.18 -8.19 13.02
N ASN A 106 -9.31 -6.91 12.64
CA ASN A 106 -10.60 -6.35 12.27
C ASN A 106 -10.97 -6.63 10.82
N TYR A 107 -9.98 -6.70 9.94
CA TYR A 107 -10.18 -6.86 8.50
C TYR A 107 -9.51 -8.11 7.92
N ALA A 108 -9.18 -9.09 8.77
CA ALA A 108 -8.54 -10.34 8.34
C ALA A 108 -9.35 -11.07 7.26
N ASP A 109 -10.68 -11.10 7.42
CA ASP A 109 -11.60 -11.77 6.49
C ASP A 109 -11.56 -11.17 5.08
N GLU A 110 -11.32 -9.87 4.95
CA GLU A 110 -11.20 -9.19 3.66
C GLU A 110 -9.97 -9.68 2.89
N PHE A 111 -8.85 -9.85 3.56
CA PHE A 111 -7.63 -10.40 2.95
C PHE A 111 -7.76 -11.88 2.60
N LEU A 112 -8.43 -12.67 3.45
CA LEU A 112 -8.72 -14.08 3.19
C LEU A 112 -9.64 -14.26 1.97
N ALA A 113 -10.69 -13.45 1.87
CA ALA A 113 -11.61 -13.46 0.74
C ALA A 113 -10.90 -13.06 -0.57
N ALA A 114 -10.03 -12.04 -0.53
CA ALA A 114 -9.23 -11.66 -1.69
C ALA A 114 -8.32 -12.82 -2.16
N LEU A 115 -7.72 -13.56 -1.21
CA LEU A 115 -6.87 -14.70 -1.50
C LEU A 115 -7.65 -15.87 -2.13
N SER A 116 -8.87 -16.14 -1.64
CA SER A 116 -9.76 -17.19 -2.16
C SER A 116 -10.44 -16.83 -3.48
N GLY A 117 -10.32 -15.56 -3.94
CA GLY A 117 -10.97 -15.08 -5.16
C GLY A 117 -12.46 -14.73 -4.98
N GLN A 118 -12.94 -14.64 -3.75
CA GLN A 118 -14.29 -14.16 -3.46
C GLN A 118 -14.33 -12.63 -3.53
N GLU A 119 -15.35 -12.09 -4.16
CA GLU A 119 -15.64 -10.65 -4.08
C GLU A 119 -16.36 -10.38 -2.77
N THR A 120 -15.70 -9.73 -1.84
CA THR A 120 -16.35 -9.17 -0.67
C THR A 120 -16.78 -7.74 -1.00
N ALA A 121 -18.07 -7.45 -0.83
CA ALA A 121 -18.50 -6.04 -0.77
C ALA A 121 -17.72 -5.36 0.37
N PRO A 122 -17.17 -4.15 0.15
CA PRO A 122 -16.42 -3.45 1.18
C PRO A 122 -17.32 -3.29 2.41
N ALA A 123 -16.88 -3.83 3.55
CA ALA A 123 -17.59 -3.69 4.81
C ALA A 123 -17.73 -2.19 5.13
N PRO A 124 -18.90 -1.74 5.65
CA PRO A 124 -19.07 -0.36 6.07
C PRO A 124 -17.96 -0.01 7.08
N ALA A 125 -17.31 1.14 6.86
CA ALA A 125 -16.23 1.61 7.71
C ALA A 125 -16.71 1.64 9.18
N LYS A 126 -16.23 0.69 10.01
CA LYS A 126 -16.38 0.81 11.44
C LYS A 126 -15.56 2.03 11.86
N GLN A 127 -16.19 2.98 12.55
CA GLN A 127 -15.49 4.09 13.16
C GLN A 127 -14.52 3.50 14.19
N ASP A 128 -13.25 3.51 13.85
CA ASP A 128 -12.20 2.99 14.72
C ASP A 128 -11.57 4.16 15.47
N GLU A 129 -11.57 4.08 16.80
CA GLU A 129 -10.99 5.09 17.70
C GLU A 129 -9.46 5.15 17.66
N SER A 130 -8.81 4.38 16.79
CA SER A 130 -7.35 4.35 16.65
C SER A 130 -6.76 5.53 15.83
N ILE A 131 -7.48 6.63 15.71
CA ILE A 131 -7.09 7.85 14.96
C ILE A 131 -5.76 8.47 15.45
N SER A 132 -5.26 8.11 16.61
CA SER A 132 -4.06 8.74 17.19
C SER A 132 -2.70 8.27 16.61
N TYR A 133 -2.66 7.31 15.69
CA TYR A 133 -1.42 6.80 15.10
C TYR A 133 -1.17 7.26 13.67
N VAL A 134 -1.95 8.19 13.18
CA VAL A 134 -2.15 8.53 11.76
C VAL A 134 -1.14 9.56 11.22
N ALA A 135 -0.30 10.19 12.03
CA ALA A 135 0.51 11.32 11.57
C ALA A 135 1.55 10.96 10.48
N GLU A 136 2.10 9.75 10.48
CA GLU A 136 3.05 9.31 9.43
C GLU A 136 2.38 8.63 8.23
N ASP A 137 1.14 8.15 8.40
CA ASP A 137 0.39 7.48 7.33
C ASP A 137 -0.69 8.37 6.68
N ILE A 138 -0.89 9.61 7.14
CA ILE A 138 -1.87 10.54 6.54
C ILE A 138 -1.61 10.73 5.05
N GLU A 139 -0.36 10.93 4.65
CA GLU A 139 -0.01 11.12 3.23
C GLU A 139 -0.38 9.89 2.39
N GLN A 140 0.00 8.70 2.86
CA GLN A 140 -0.30 7.45 2.17
C GLN A 140 -1.81 7.19 2.09
N ASN A 141 -2.52 7.37 3.20
CA ASN A 141 -3.95 7.15 3.29
C ASN A 141 -4.74 8.18 2.46
N THR A 142 -4.32 9.45 2.49
CA THR A 142 -4.91 10.51 1.67
C THR A 142 -4.72 10.20 0.19
N ARG A 143 -3.52 9.76 -0.19
CA ARG A 143 -3.22 9.38 -1.57
C ARG A 143 -4.04 8.17 -2.04
N ASP A 144 -4.19 7.14 -1.20
CA ASP A 144 -5.01 5.98 -1.51
C ASP A 144 -6.49 6.36 -1.65
N PHE A 145 -7.00 7.22 -0.77
CA PHE A 145 -8.36 7.77 -0.86
C PHE A 145 -8.56 8.55 -2.16
N ILE A 146 -7.65 9.47 -2.49
CA ILE A 146 -7.72 10.26 -3.73
C ILE A 146 -7.72 9.33 -4.94
N LEU A 147 -6.78 8.38 -5.03
CA LEU A 147 -6.70 7.46 -6.16
C LEU A 147 -7.94 6.58 -6.30
N LYS A 148 -8.51 6.12 -5.17
CA LYS A 148 -9.75 5.34 -5.18
C LYS A 148 -10.93 6.18 -5.65
N THR A 149 -11.05 7.41 -5.15
CA THR A 149 -12.11 8.35 -5.56
C THR A 149 -11.98 8.68 -7.05
N LEU A 150 -10.78 8.99 -7.52
CA LEU A 150 -10.55 9.25 -8.94
C LEU A 150 -10.92 8.05 -9.82
N ALA A 151 -10.56 6.83 -9.41
CA ALA A 151 -10.89 5.62 -10.16
C ALA A 151 -12.39 5.31 -10.17
N GLN A 152 -13.13 5.71 -9.14
CA GLN A 152 -14.59 5.54 -9.05
C GLN A 152 -15.36 6.60 -9.84
N GLU A 153 -14.96 7.87 -9.71
CA GLU A 153 -15.65 9.01 -10.26
C GLU A 153 -15.26 9.31 -11.72
N LEU A 154 -13.99 9.06 -12.08
CA LEU A 154 -13.45 9.38 -13.38
C LEU A 154 -13.33 8.12 -14.25
N LYS A 155 -14.29 7.96 -15.18
CA LYS A 155 -14.26 6.88 -16.18
C LYS A 155 -14.33 7.45 -17.59
N GLY A 156 -13.72 6.76 -18.56
CA GLY A 156 -13.78 7.15 -19.98
C GLY A 156 -13.29 8.58 -20.21
N HIS A 157 -14.13 9.38 -20.86
CA HIS A 157 -13.79 10.76 -21.26
C HIS A 157 -13.49 11.69 -20.08
N ALA A 158 -14.18 11.56 -18.94
CA ALA A 158 -13.90 12.35 -17.74
C ALA A 158 -12.49 12.12 -17.18
N LEU A 159 -11.97 10.89 -17.28
CA LEU A 159 -10.59 10.61 -16.92
C LEU A 159 -9.60 11.22 -17.91
N ALA A 160 -9.91 11.24 -19.21
CA ALA A 160 -9.11 11.91 -20.21
C ALA A 160 -9.06 13.42 -20.00
N GLU A 161 -10.19 14.05 -19.67
CA GLU A 161 -10.25 15.48 -19.30
C GLU A 161 -9.37 15.79 -18.09
N PHE A 162 -9.46 14.98 -17.04
CA PHE A 162 -8.61 15.13 -15.84
C PHE A 162 -7.12 15.06 -16.19
N ILE A 163 -6.70 14.08 -17.00
CA ILE A 163 -5.31 13.94 -17.44
C ILE A 163 -4.88 15.13 -18.30
N ALA A 164 -5.75 15.64 -19.17
CA ALA A 164 -5.47 16.84 -19.97
C ALA A 164 -5.22 18.06 -19.07
N HIS A 165 -6.06 18.29 -18.05
CA HIS A 165 -5.86 19.36 -17.07
C HIS A 165 -4.55 19.19 -16.29
N LEU A 166 -4.19 17.97 -15.90
CA LEU A 166 -2.93 17.67 -15.23
C LEU A 166 -1.72 18.04 -16.10
N LEU A 167 -1.74 17.64 -17.37
CA LEU A 167 -0.69 17.98 -18.32
C LEU A 167 -0.61 19.50 -18.56
N ALA A 168 -1.78 20.17 -18.60
CA ALA A 168 -1.82 21.63 -18.72
C ALA A 168 -1.20 22.32 -17.50
N ALA A 169 -1.47 21.83 -16.28
CA ALA A 169 -0.84 22.30 -15.05
C ALA A 169 0.68 22.07 -15.03
N MET A 170 1.18 21.06 -15.74
CA MET A 170 2.61 20.80 -15.95
C MET A 170 3.25 21.67 -17.05
N GLY A 171 2.49 22.60 -17.65
CA GLY A 171 2.97 23.52 -18.66
C GLY A 171 2.87 23.04 -20.10
N TYR A 172 2.11 21.97 -20.36
CA TYR A 172 1.82 21.52 -21.71
C TYR A 172 0.53 22.18 -22.23
N ARG A 173 0.47 22.43 -23.52
CA ARG A 173 -0.77 22.73 -24.23
C ARG A 173 -1.43 21.43 -24.62
N THR A 174 -2.66 21.22 -24.20
CA THR A 174 -3.38 19.95 -24.38
C THR A 174 -4.53 20.13 -25.36
N ARG A 175 -4.73 19.12 -26.20
CA ARG A 175 -5.90 18.98 -27.06
C ARG A 175 -6.53 17.63 -26.79
N LEU A 176 -7.78 17.66 -26.32
CA LEU A 176 -8.59 16.47 -26.07
C LEU A 176 -9.25 16.04 -27.39
N SER A 177 -9.28 14.74 -27.67
CA SER A 177 -10.03 14.19 -28.76
C SER A 177 -11.53 14.21 -28.46
N PRO A 178 -12.42 14.50 -29.43
CA PRO A 178 -13.87 14.40 -29.22
C PRO A 178 -14.27 12.94 -28.92
N GLU A 179 -15.39 12.78 -28.25
CA GLU A 179 -15.97 11.45 -28.03
C GLU A 179 -16.26 10.75 -29.37
N GLY A 180 -15.73 9.54 -29.54
CA GLY A 180 -15.96 8.76 -30.76
C GLY A 180 -14.77 7.88 -31.14
N PRO A 181 -14.79 7.18 -32.28
CA PRO A 181 -13.68 6.39 -32.79
C PRO A 181 -12.55 7.32 -33.24
N ASP A 182 -11.57 7.49 -32.38
CA ASP A 182 -10.46 8.46 -32.49
C ASP A 182 -9.09 7.84 -32.81
N GLY A 183 -9.08 6.58 -33.21
CA GLY A 183 -7.81 5.83 -33.46
C GLY A 183 -7.02 5.54 -32.21
N GLY A 184 -7.62 5.69 -31.01
CA GLY A 184 -7.01 5.32 -29.72
C GLY A 184 -6.11 6.40 -29.10
N ILE A 185 -6.20 7.66 -29.56
CA ILE A 185 -5.48 8.78 -28.94
C ILE A 185 -6.50 9.72 -28.31
N ASP A 186 -6.51 9.77 -27.00
CA ASP A 186 -7.45 10.61 -26.25
C ASP A 186 -6.96 12.04 -26.05
N ILE A 187 -5.63 12.23 -25.89
CA ILE A 187 -5.02 13.53 -25.67
C ILE A 187 -3.74 13.68 -26.49
N ILE A 188 -3.56 14.86 -27.06
CA ILE A 188 -2.28 15.31 -27.63
C ILE A 188 -1.80 16.48 -26.77
N ALA A 189 -0.54 16.44 -26.33
CA ALA A 189 0.08 17.50 -25.55
C ALA A 189 1.44 17.88 -26.11
N HIS A 190 1.74 19.20 -26.14
CA HIS A 190 3.00 19.78 -26.64
C HIS A 190 3.35 21.04 -25.87
N LYS A 191 4.60 21.50 -25.96
CA LYS A 191 5.08 22.69 -25.22
C LYS A 191 4.87 23.99 -25.96
N ASP A 192 5.02 23.99 -27.28
CA ASP A 192 4.90 25.15 -28.13
C ASP A 192 3.47 25.45 -28.58
N GLU A 193 3.21 26.64 -29.09
CA GLU A 193 1.86 27.05 -29.51
C GLU A 193 1.33 26.28 -30.70
N LEU A 194 2.22 25.86 -31.60
CA LEU A 194 1.86 25.26 -32.87
C LEU A 194 2.01 23.73 -32.88
N GLY A 195 2.63 23.16 -31.84
CA GLY A 195 2.82 21.72 -31.71
C GLY A 195 3.87 21.14 -32.66
N PHE A 196 4.86 21.92 -33.06
CA PHE A 196 5.94 21.50 -33.95
C PHE A 196 7.20 21.08 -33.21
N GLU A 197 7.39 21.53 -31.97
CA GLU A 197 8.58 21.22 -31.18
C GLU A 197 8.40 19.97 -30.36
N PRO A 198 9.33 19.00 -30.43
CA PRO A 198 9.31 17.84 -29.56
C PRO A 198 9.60 18.24 -28.08
N PRO A 199 9.04 17.50 -27.10
CA PRO A 199 8.28 16.27 -27.27
C PRO A 199 6.79 16.51 -27.56
N ILE A 200 6.23 15.78 -28.55
CA ILE A 200 4.79 15.66 -28.73
C ILE A 200 4.33 14.41 -27.96
N ILE A 201 3.48 14.58 -26.97
CA ILE A 201 2.96 13.50 -26.12
C ILE A 201 1.60 13.10 -26.65
N LYS A 202 1.44 11.80 -26.97
CA LYS A 202 0.16 11.19 -27.33
C LYS A 202 -0.26 10.29 -26.17
N VAL A 203 -1.44 10.52 -25.62
CA VAL A 203 -1.94 9.77 -24.47
C VAL A 203 -3.18 8.98 -24.86
N GLN A 204 -3.17 7.71 -24.49
CA GLN A 204 -4.35 6.88 -24.46
C GLN A 204 -4.72 6.60 -23.01
N VAL A 205 -5.98 6.86 -22.65
CA VAL A 205 -6.48 6.68 -21.29
C VAL A 205 -7.36 5.43 -21.24
N LYS A 206 -7.04 4.52 -20.33
CA LYS A 206 -7.84 3.30 -20.13
C LYS A 206 -8.22 3.21 -18.67
N SER A 207 -9.52 3.25 -18.39
CA SER A 207 -10.10 3.04 -17.05
C SER A 207 -10.41 1.56 -16.83
N THR A 208 -9.40 0.69 -16.90
CA THR A 208 -9.55 -0.72 -16.53
C THR A 208 -9.07 -0.89 -15.10
N GLU A 209 -9.87 -1.52 -14.25
CA GLU A 209 -9.40 -2.07 -12.99
C GLU A 209 -8.31 -3.08 -13.35
N GLY A 210 -7.06 -2.76 -12.98
CA GLY A 210 -5.89 -3.45 -13.49
C GLY A 210 -5.94 -4.97 -13.30
N SER A 211 -5.68 -5.67 -14.36
CA SER A 211 -5.32 -7.09 -14.40
C SER A 211 -3.95 -7.34 -13.75
#